data_20b7613142a342a2f44b06d5fc9c8563
#
_entry.id   20b7613142a342a2f44b06d5fc9c8563
#
_cell.length_a   1.000
_cell.length_b   1.000
_cell.length_c   1.000
_cell.angle_alpha   90.00
_cell.angle_beta   90.00
_cell.angle_gamma   90.00
#
_symmetry.space_group_name_H-M   'P 1'
#
loop_
_entity.id
_entity.type
_entity.pdbx_description
1 polymer ?
#
loop_
_entity_poly.entity_id
_entity_poly.type
_entity_poly.pdbx_seq_one_letter_code
_entity_poly.pdbx_strand_id
1 'polypeptide(L)' 'MEDTRRQAVVLSLIEKMDLYGSWCGETHIQKSLYFLQEMLRVPTDFDFILYKHGPFSFDLRDELNVMRANMIIEL' A
#
# COMPACT_ATOMS: atom_id res chain seq x y z
N MET A 1 12.43 6.38 -1.47
CA MET A 1 12.56 5.03 -2.03
C MET A 1 12.25 5.09 -3.52
N GLU A 2 12.98 4.35 -4.30
CA GLU A 2 12.78 4.24 -5.73
C GLU A 2 11.43 3.64 -6.09
N ASP A 3 10.81 4.07 -7.19
CA ASP A 3 9.48 3.60 -7.58
C ASP A 3 9.38 2.08 -7.72
N THR A 4 10.39 1.47 -8.32
CA THR A 4 10.42 0.02 -8.49
C THR A 4 10.43 -0.72 -7.15
N ARG A 5 11.22 -0.22 -6.20
CA ARG A 5 11.27 -0.79 -4.85
C ARG A 5 9.98 -0.55 -4.09
N ARG A 6 9.40 0.61 -4.29
CA ARG A 6 8.13 0.98 -3.66
C ARG A 6 7.01 0.05 -4.12
N GLN A 7 6.94 -0.21 -5.43
CA GLN A 7 5.99 -1.17 -5.98
C GLN A 7 6.23 -2.57 -5.43
N ALA A 8 7.50 -2.98 -5.32
CA ALA A 8 7.84 -4.29 -4.78
C ALA A 8 7.38 -4.45 -3.33
N VAL A 9 7.52 -3.41 -2.51
CA VAL A 9 7.05 -3.43 -1.11
C VAL A 9 5.53 -3.55 -1.06
N VAL A 10 4.83 -2.75 -1.87
CA VAL A 10 3.36 -2.78 -1.92
C VAL A 10 2.88 -4.15 -2.37
N LEU A 11 3.45 -4.69 -3.43
CA LEU A 11 3.08 -6.00 -3.95
C LEU A 11 3.35 -7.10 -2.94
N SER A 12 4.49 -7.06 -2.26
CA SER A 12 4.84 -8.02 -1.22
C SER A 12 3.83 -7.98 -0.07
N LEU A 13 3.41 -6.79 0.34
CA LEU A 13 2.40 -6.64 1.37
C LEU A 13 1.07 -7.28 0.95
N ILE A 14 0.62 -6.99 -0.28
CA ILE A 14 -0.63 -7.54 -0.81
C ILE A 14 -0.57 -9.07 -0.86
N GLU A 15 0.53 -9.61 -1.34
CA GLU A 15 0.71 -11.06 -1.43
C GLU A 15 0.65 -11.72 -0.05
N LYS A 16 1.27 -11.10 0.95
CA LYS A 16 1.25 -11.63 2.32
C LYS A 16 -0.13 -11.54 2.94
N MET A 17 -0.84 -10.44 2.72
CA MET A 17 -2.21 -10.31 3.21
C MET A 17 -3.10 -11.39 2.61
N ASP A 18 -2.96 -11.65 1.31
CA ASP A 18 -3.72 -12.69 0.63
C ASP A 18 -3.37 -14.07 1.17
N LEU A 19 -2.08 -14.34 1.36
CA LEU A 19 -1.59 -15.62 1.89
C LEU A 19 -2.17 -15.93 3.27
N TYR A 20 -2.29 -14.92 4.13
CA TYR A 20 -2.82 -15.10 5.48
C TYR A 20 -4.34 -14.94 5.56
N GLY A 21 -5.01 -14.84 4.42
CA GLY A 21 -6.47 -14.75 4.36
C GLY A 21 -7.03 -13.40 4.78
N SER A 22 -6.20 -12.37 4.86
CA SER A 22 -6.67 -11.02 5.19
C SER A 22 -7.37 -10.39 4.00
N TRP A 23 -8.43 -9.61 4.28
CA TRP A 23 -9.08 -8.84 3.22
C TRP A 23 -8.14 -7.76 2.71
N CYS A 24 -7.95 -7.72 1.39
CA CYS A 24 -6.96 -6.88 0.73
C CYS A 24 -7.60 -5.70 -0.02
N GLY A 25 -8.61 -5.05 0.57
CA GLY A 25 -9.19 -3.86 0.01
C GLY A 25 -8.28 -2.64 0.17
N GLU A 26 -8.55 -1.58 -0.58
CA GLU A 26 -7.71 -0.38 -0.60
C GLU A 26 -7.53 0.24 0.79
N THR A 27 -8.61 0.38 1.55
CA THR A 27 -8.55 0.95 2.90
C THR A 27 -7.62 0.15 3.80
N HIS A 28 -7.67 -1.16 3.70
CA HIS A 28 -6.83 -2.05 4.50
C HIS A 28 -5.36 -1.93 4.10
N ILE A 29 -5.10 -1.84 2.81
CA ILE A 29 -3.75 -1.64 2.28
C ILE A 29 -3.19 -0.30 2.76
N GLN A 30 -4.00 0.76 2.70
CA GLN A 30 -3.61 2.09 3.18
C GLN A 30 -3.17 2.06 4.64
N LYS A 31 -3.96 1.45 5.49
CA LYS A 31 -3.65 1.35 6.92
C LYS A 31 -2.41 0.49 7.18
N SER A 32 -2.30 -0.63 6.49
CA SER A 32 -1.16 -1.55 6.66
C SER A 32 0.14 -0.91 6.22
N LEU A 33 0.11 -0.18 5.11
CA LEU A 33 1.31 0.48 4.62
C LEU A 33 1.71 1.67 5.49
N TYR A 34 0.73 2.40 6.02
CA TYR A 34 0.98 3.44 7.01
C TYR A 34 1.71 2.86 8.22
N PHE A 35 1.24 1.73 8.72
CA PHE A 35 1.88 1.05 9.85
C PHE A 35 3.33 0.67 9.52
N LEU A 36 3.56 0.09 8.35
CA LEU A 36 4.91 -0.29 7.92
C LEU A 36 5.83 0.93 7.87
N GLN A 37 5.36 2.01 7.29
CA GLN A 37 6.18 3.20 7.11
C GLN A 37 6.45 3.93 8.43
N GLU A 38 5.42 4.15 9.24
CA GLU A 38 5.52 4.99 10.42
C GLU A 38 5.96 4.23 11.67
N MET A 39 5.52 2.99 11.82
CA MET A 39 5.81 2.20 13.01
C MET A 39 7.04 1.31 12.84
N LEU A 40 7.17 0.69 11.68
CA LEU A 40 8.30 -0.21 11.40
C LEU A 40 9.43 0.46 10.62
N ARG A 41 9.25 1.75 10.30
CA ARG A 41 10.26 2.59 9.66
C ARG A 41 10.72 2.08 8.29
N VAL A 42 9.84 1.39 7.55
CA VAL A 42 10.14 1.03 6.16
C VAL A 42 10.05 2.32 5.32
N PRO A 43 11.14 2.71 4.64
CA PRO A 43 11.19 4.03 3.98
C PRO A 43 10.52 4.02 2.61
N THR A 44 9.21 3.86 2.56
CA THR A 44 8.44 3.87 1.31
C THR A 44 8.19 5.28 0.79
N ASP A 45 8.31 6.27 1.65
CA ASP A 45 8.15 7.70 1.31
C ASP A 45 6.78 8.07 0.75
N PHE A 46 5.75 7.34 1.14
CA PHE A 46 4.38 7.75 0.84
C PHE A 46 3.98 8.91 1.76
N ASP A 47 3.22 9.83 1.22
CA ASP A 47 2.76 11.01 1.94
C ASP A 47 1.37 10.75 2.49
N PHE A 48 1.29 10.43 3.79
CA PHE A 48 0.02 10.10 4.44
C PHE A 48 -0.60 11.31 5.12
N ILE A 49 -1.92 11.43 4.99
CA ILE A 49 -2.72 12.43 5.71
C ILE A 49 -3.76 11.71 6.56
N LEU A 50 -4.28 12.38 7.58
CA LEU A 50 -5.44 11.87 8.31
C LEU A 50 -6.70 12.19 7.54
N TYR A 51 -7.44 11.17 7.18
CA TYR A 51 -8.67 11.31 6.42
C TYR A 51 -9.83 10.68 7.20
N LYS A 52 -11.04 10.67 6.62
CA LYS A 52 -12.26 10.24 7.32
C LYS A 52 -12.17 8.86 7.97
N HIS A 53 -11.48 7.94 7.34
CA HIS A 53 -11.39 6.55 7.77
C HIS A 53 -9.98 6.17 8.24
N GLY A 54 -9.18 7.16 8.60
CA GLY A 54 -7.83 6.95 9.08
C GLY A 54 -6.77 7.46 8.12
N PRO A 55 -5.53 6.96 8.23
CA PRO A 55 -4.45 7.42 7.35
C PRO A 55 -4.73 7.10 5.88
N PHE A 56 -4.43 8.05 5.02
CA PHE A 56 -4.64 7.90 3.59
C PHE A 56 -3.50 8.57 2.82
N SER A 57 -3.03 7.91 1.78
CA SER A 57 -2.03 8.48 0.87
C SER A 57 -2.57 8.48 -0.56
N PHE A 58 -2.62 9.66 -1.17
CA PHE A 58 -2.98 9.79 -2.58
C PHE A 58 -1.92 9.17 -3.48
N ASP A 59 -0.65 9.27 -3.08
CA ASP A 59 0.47 8.64 -3.79
C ASP A 59 0.29 7.12 -3.85
N LEU A 60 -0.10 6.52 -2.73
CA LEU A 60 -0.34 5.08 -2.68
C LEU A 60 -1.53 4.69 -3.54
N ARG A 61 -2.60 5.48 -3.49
CA ARG A 61 -3.78 5.25 -4.34
C ARG A 61 -3.39 5.27 -5.82
N ASP A 62 -2.59 6.24 -6.23
CA ASP A 62 -2.12 6.34 -7.61
C ASP A 62 -1.28 5.13 -7.98
N GLU A 63 -0.41 4.69 -7.09
CA GLU A 63 0.42 3.50 -7.29
C GLU A 63 -0.43 2.24 -7.46
N LEU A 64 -1.43 2.07 -6.61
CA LEU A 64 -2.35 0.93 -6.71
C LEU A 64 -3.13 0.96 -8.02
N ASN A 65 -3.55 2.14 -8.46
CA ASN A 65 -4.25 2.28 -9.74
C ASN A 65 -3.37 1.92 -10.92
N VAL A 66 -2.10 2.32 -10.90
CA VAL A 66 -1.13 1.96 -11.94
C VAL A 66 -0.91 0.45 -11.95
N MET A 67 -0.74 -0.17 -10.80
CA MET A 67 -0.54 -1.61 -10.70
C MET A 67 -1.76 -2.39 -11.18
N ARG A 68 -2.96 -1.89 -10.88
CA ARG A 68 -4.21 -2.50 -11.34
C ARG A 68 -4.36 -2.36 -12.85
N ALA A 69 -4.04 -1.18 -13.39
CA ALA A 69 -4.11 -0.92 -14.83
C ALA A 69 -3.14 -1.82 -15.61
N ASN A 70 -2.00 -2.16 -15.02
CA ASN A 70 -1.02 -3.06 -15.60
C ASN A 70 -1.29 -4.52 -15.27
N MET A 71 -2.44 -4.82 -14.68
CA MET A 71 -2.86 -6.19 -14.33
C MET A 71 -1.91 -6.90 -13.38
N ILE A 72 -1.17 -6.14 -12.57
CA ILE A 72 -0.26 -6.69 -11.56
C ILE A 72 -1.05 -7.14 -10.34
N ILE A 73 -2.12 -6.40 -10.00
CA ILE A 73 -2.96 -6.70 -8.85
C ILE A 73 -4.44 -6.62 -9.22
N GLU A 74 -5.26 -7.27 -8.40
CA GLU A 74 -6.72 -7.16 -8.46
C GLU A 74 -7.23 -6.76 -7.07
N LEU A 75 -8.06 -5.74 -7.04
CA LEU A 75 -8.66 -5.27 -5.79
C LEU A 75 -10.18 -5.30 -5.85
#